data_50095f356be9e5070d54f28ed24589cd
#
_entry.id   50095f356be9e5070d54f28ed24589cd
#
_cell.length_a   1.000
_cell.length_b   1.000
_cell.length_c   1.000
_cell.angle_alpha   90.00
_cell.angle_beta   90.00
_cell.angle_gamma   90.00
#
_symmetry.space_group_name_H-M   'P 1'
#
loop_
_entity.id
_entity.type
_entity.pdbx_description
1 polymer ?
#
loop_
_entity_poly.entity_id
_entity_poly.type
_entity_poly.pdbx_seq_one_letter_code
_entity_poly.pdbx_strand_id
1 'polypeptide(L)'
;TFSQFGSGTFLPHVKTYLSRHVVIHPTALLIEGDILEKKGVRDPFSRLRLSDQALVITPFHQAVNRIREIVRGTNRHGSCGVGVGEAVEDALLYAENRVLAGDLNHPALLRQKLRAIREQKLAQLSALCKDNSLDFPLARECEVFEGEEVIEAWISSIARIGELGLIVS
;
A
#
# COMPACT_ATOMS: atom_id res chain seq x y z
N THR A 1 -9.69 7.28 -13.73
CA THR A 1 -10.35 6.65 -12.56
C THR A 1 -9.52 6.96 -11.33
N PHE A 2 -10.17 7.28 -10.23
CA PHE A 2 -9.58 7.46 -8.93
C PHE A 2 -10.05 6.33 -8.02
N SER A 3 -9.19 5.83 -7.15
CA SER A 3 -9.47 4.70 -6.24
C SER A 3 -9.49 5.13 -4.76
N GLN A 4 -8.79 6.21 -4.44
CA GLN A 4 -8.66 6.70 -3.06
C GLN A 4 -9.50 7.96 -2.82
N PHE A 5 -9.64 8.82 -3.82
CA PHE A 5 -10.50 10.00 -3.72
C PHE A 5 -11.91 9.72 -4.23
N GLY A 6 -12.92 10.12 -3.47
CA GLY A 6 -14.32 10.02 -3.87
C GLY A 6 -14.66 10.99 -5.01
N SER A 7 -15.67 10.64 -5.83
CA SER A 7 -16.15 11.48 -6.94
C SER A 7 -16.60 12.88 -6.50
N GLY A 8 -17.04 13.03 -5.25
CA GLY A 8 -17.40 14.33 -4.68
C GLY A 8 -16.24 15.30 -4.54
N THR A 9 -14.98 14.87 -4.68
CA THR A 9 -13.79 15.73 -4.57
C THR A 9 -13.77 16.87 -5.60
N PHE A 10 -14.47 16.73 -6.72
CA PHE A 10 -14.63 17.81 -7.71
C PHE A 10 -15.55 18.96 -7.23
N LEU A 11 -16.32 18.74 -6.16
CA LEU A 11 -17.19 19.77 -5.56
C LEU A 11 -16.48 20.43 -4.37
N PRO A 12 -16.34 21.78 -4.35
CA PRO A 12 -15.48 22.46 -3.37
C PRO A 12 -15.87 22.26 -1.89
N HIS A 13 -17.13 22.00 -1.61
CA HIS A 13 -17.70 21.84 -0.26
C HIS A 13 -17.83 20.38 0.18
N VAL A 14 -17.50 19.42 -0.68
CA VAL A 14 -17.62 17.99 -0.35
C VAL A 14 -16.30 17.48 0.24
N LYS A 15 -16.41 16.77 1.35
CA LYS A 15 -15.29 16.09 2.01
C LYS A 15 -15.34 14.60 1.71
N THR A 16 -14.19 13.97 1.57
CA THR A 16 -14.03 12.51 1.48
C THR A 16 -13.50 11.99 2.81
N TYR A 17 -14.15 10.98 3.37
CA TYR A 17 -13.68 10.26 4.54
C TYR A 17 -13.46 8.80 4.18
N LEU A 18 -12.22 8.32 4.28
CA LEU A 18 -11.86 6.93 4.13
C LEU A 18 -11.94 6.26 5.50
N SER A 19 -13.00 5.49 5.71
CA SER A 19 -13.29 4.85 6.99
C SER A 19 -12.37 3.67 7.29
N ARG A 20 -12.46 3.13 8.50
CA ARG A 20 -11.76 1.90 8.92
C ARG A 20 -11.99 0.67 8.02
N HIS A 21 -13.01 0.69 7.18
CA HIS A 21 -13.34 -0.41 6.28
C HIS A 21 -12.74 -0.25 4.87
N VAL A 22 -12.00 0.84 4.64
CA VAL A 22 -11.30 1.09 3.37
C VAL A 22 -9.85 0.61 3.50
N VAL A 23 -9.33 0.04 2.43
CA VAL A 23 -7.91 -0.31 2.33
C VAL A 23 -7.18 0.82 1.61
N ILE A 24 -6.21 1.41 2.28
CA ILE A 24 -5.44 2.57 1.79
C ILE A 24 -4.23 2.10 0.99
N HIS A 25 -4.05 2.69 -0.19
CA HIS A 25 -2.81 2.60 -0.95
C HIS A 25 -2.08 3.95 -0.87
N PRO A 26 -1.12 4.14 0.06
CA PRO A 26 -0.56 5.45 0.36
C PRO A 26 0.04 6.18 -0.83
N THR A 27 0.84 5.49 -1.62
CA THR A 27 1.47 6.08 -2.82
C THR A 27 0.44 6.48 -3.87
N ALA A 28 -0.57 5.63 -4.12
CA ALA A 28 -1.64 5.96 -5.05
C ALA A 28 -2.45 7.17 -4.58
N LEU A 29 -2.73 7.26 -3.27
CA LEU A 29 -3.43 8.39 -2.66
C LEU A 29 -2.71 9.71 -2.93
N LEU A 30 -1.40 9.78 -2.75
CA LEU A 30 -0.62 10.99 -3.02
C LEU A 30 -0.63 11.33 -4.52
N ILE A 31 -0.42 10.34 -5.38
CA ILE A 31 -0.44 10.53 -6.84
C ILE A 31 -1.82 11.01 -7.31
N GLU A 32 -2.90 10.42 -6.80
CA GLU A 32 -4.27 10.84 -7.15
C GLU A 32 -4.54 12.29 -6.74
N GLY A 33 -4.10 12.69 -5.55
CA GLY A 33 -4.21 14.08 -5.09
C GLY A 33 -3.48 15.06 -6.01
N ASP A 34 -2.23 14.76 -6.36
CA ASP A 34 -1.43 15.57 -7.27
C ASP A 34 -2.06 15.66 -8.68
N ILE A 35 -2.66 14.56 -9.16
CA ILE A 35 -3.40 14.57 -10.44
C ILE A 35 -4.66 15.43 -10.35
N LEU A 36 -5.38 15.39 -9.23
CA LEU A 36 -6.56 16.22 -9.01
C LEU A 36 -6.20 17.71 -9.01
N GLU A 37 -5.10 18.10 -8.37
CA GLU A 37 -4.59 19.47 -8.41
C GLU A 37 -4.28 19.92 -9.84
N LYS A 38 -3.56 19.09 -10.62
CA LYS A 38 -3.28 19.35 -12.04
C LYS A 38 -4.54 19.46 -12.90
N LYS A 39 -5.65 18.84 -12.47
CA LYS A 39 -6.97 18.95 -13.11
C LYS A 39 -7.80 20.13 -12.63
N GLY A 40 -7.22 21.03 -11.80
CA GLY A 40 -7.88 22.23 -11.33
C GLY A 40 -8.72 22.06 -10.06
N VAL A 41 -8.66 20.91 -9.39
CA VAL A 41 -9.25 20.73 -8.07
C VAL A 41 -8.38 21.45 -7.05
N ARG A 42 -8.89 22.52 -6.45
CA ARG A 42 -8.14 23.26 -5.44
C ARG A 42 -8.03 22.45 -4.16
N ASP A 43 -6.80 22.28 -3.71
CA ASP A 43 -6.47 21.73 -2.38
C ASP A 43 -7.24 20.43 -2.02
N PRO A 44 -7.11 19.36 -2.84
CA PRO A 44 -7.90 18.14 -2.65
C PRO A 44 -7.61 17.48 -1.30
N PHE A 45 -6.38 17.57 -0.79
CA PHE A 45 -5.98 16.99 0.48
C PHE A 45 -6.66 17.66 1.70
N SER A 46 -6.96 18.96 1.66
CA SER A 46 -7.65 19.63 2.77
C SER A 46 -9.02 19.04 3.06
N ARG A 47 -9.63 18.39 2.08
CA ARG A 47 -10.96 17.77 2.15
C ARG A 47 -10.94 16.26 2.26
N LEU A 48 -9.76 15.65 2.41
CA LEU A 48 -9.59 14.23 2.63
C LEU A 48 -9.29 13.94 4.09
N ARG A 49 -9.94 12.92 4.65
CA ARG A 49 -9.62 12.39 5.98
C ARG A 49 -9.57 10.87 5.92
N LEU A 50 -8.62 10.31 6.65
CA LEU A 50 -8.37 8.88 6.77
C LEU A 50 -8.61 8.46 8.22
N SER A 51 -9.41 7.41 8.43
CA SER A 51 -9.43 6.80 9.76
C SER A 51 -8.04 6.24 10.10
N ASP A 52 -7.57 6.48 11.31
CA ASP A 52 -6.35 5.87 11.85
C ASP A 52 -6.39 4.33 11.82
N GLN A 53 -7.60 3.74 11.84
CA GLN A 53 -7.87 2.31 11.78
C GLN A 53 -7.99 1.74 10.36
N ALA A 54 -7.85 2.55 9.31
CA ALA A 54 -7.88 2.06 7.94
C ALA A 54 -6.65 1.21 7.63
N LEU A 55 -6.85 0.04 7.01
CA LEU A 55 -5.78 -0.88 6.65
C LEU A 55 -4.93 -0.31 5.51
N VAL A 56 -3.62 -0.52 5.59
CA VAL A 56 -2.65 0.01 4.62
C VAL A 56 -1.99 -1.10 3.81
N ILE A 57 -1.96 -0.94 2.50
CA ILE A 57 -1.21 -1.80 1.58
C ILE A 57 0.28 -1.43 1.64
N THR A 58 1.14 -2.42 1.81
CA THR A 58 2.60 -2.27 1.77
C THR A 58 3.18 -2.73 0.43
N PRO A 59 4.44 -2.38 0.10
CA PRO A 59 5.12 -2.89 -1.09
C PRO A 59 5.16 -4.42 -1.14
N PHE A 60 5.29 -5.06 0.01
CA PHE A 60 5.35 -6.53 0.12
C PHE A 60 4.03 -7.19 -0.26
N HIS A 61 2.88 -6.61 0.12
CA HIS A 61 1.57 -7.08 -0.32
C HIS A 61 1.42 -7.00 -1.85
N GLN A 62 1.91 -5.92 -2.44
CA GLN A 62 1.86 -5.74 -3.90
C GLN A 62 2.74 -6.76 -4.62
N ALA A 63 3.98 -6.93 -4.16
CA ALA A 63 4.92 -7.89 -4.74
C ALA A 63 4.36 -9.31 -4.69
N VAL A 64 3.87 -9.78 -3.53
CA VAL A 64 3.25 -11.11 -3.40
C VAL A 64 2.08 -11.29 -4.35
N ASN A 65 1.19 -10.29 -4.45
CA ASN A 65 0.04 -10.37 -5.35
C ASN A 65 0.50 -10.53 -6.81
N ARG A 66 1.50 -9.76 -7.26
CA ARG A 66 2.04 -9.86 -8.62
C ARG A 66 2.78 -11.18 -8.85
N ILE A 67 3.60 -11.63 -7.90
CA ILE A 67 4.30 -12.91 -7.96
C ILE A 67 3.29 -14.05 -8.12
N ARG A 68 2.24 -14.08 -7.28
CA ARG A 68 1.19 -15.11 -7.37
C ARG A 68 0.49 -15.09 -8.74
N GLU A 69 0.22 -13.92 -9.32
CA GLU A 69 -0.37 -13.82 -10.67
C GLU A 69 0.60 -14.29 -11.77
N ILE A 70 1.89 -13.95 -11.68
CA ILE A 70 2.91 -14.40 -12.64
C ILE A 70 3.00 -15.93 -12.62
N VAL A 71 3.12 -16.53 -11.43
CA VAL A 71 3.25 -17.98 -11.26
C VAL A 71 2.03 -18.75 -11.75
N ARG A 72 0.83 -18.18 -11.63
CA ARG A 72 -0.40 -18.79 -12.18
C ARG A 72 -0.42 -18.85 -13.71
N GLY A 73 0.38 -18.06 -14.39
CA GLY A 73 0.49 -18.07 -15.84
C GLY A 73 -0.87 -17.88 -16.54
N THR A 74 -1.34 -18.88 -17.28
CA THR A 74 -2.66 -18.84 -17.97
C THR A 74 -3.85 -18.90 -17.02
N ASN A 75 -3.67 -19.37 -15.79
CA ASN A 75 -4.72 -19.48 -14.75
C ASN A 75 -4.79 -18.24 -13.87
N ARG A 76 -4.35 -17.09 -14.37
CA ARG A 76 -4.43 -15.80 -13.63
C ARG A 76 -5.85 -15.48 -13.21
N HIS A 77 -6.01 -14.96 -12.00
CA HIS A 77 -7.31 -14.46 -11.53
C HIS A 77 -7.63 -13.06 -12.10
N GLY A 78 -6.68 -12.43 -12.79
CA GLY A 78 -6.84 -11.08 -13.35
C GLY A 78 -6.85 -9.99 -12.27
N SER A 79 -6.15 -10.21 -11.16
CA SER A 79 -6.01 -9.19 -10.13
C SER A 79 -5.23 -7.98 -10.68
N CYS A 80 -5.53 -6.79 -10.18
CA CYS A 80 -4.84 -5.56 -10.61
C CYS A 80 -3.43 -5.40 -10.02
N GLY A 81 -2.91 -6.37 -9.25
CA GLY A 81 -1.57 -6.32 -8.67
C GLY A 81 -1.39 -5.28 -7.56
N VAL A 82 -2.48 -4.75 -7.01
CA VAL A 82 -2.47 -3.70 -5.97
C VAL A 82 -2.20 -4.26 -4.57
N GLY A 83 -2.52 -5.54 -4.32
CA GLY A 83 -2.24 -6.21 -3.05
C GLY A 83 -3.33 -6.06 -1.98
N VAL A 84 -4.54 -5.64 -2.33
CA VAL A 84 -5.67 -5.51 -1.38
C VAL A 84 -5.97 -6.85 -0.69
N GLY A 85 -6.10 -7.92 -1.47
CA GLY A 85 -6.39 -9.26 -0.92
C GLY A 85 -5.31 -9.74 0.04
N GLU A 86 -4.03 -9.52 -0.31
CA GLU A 86 -2.88 -9.87 0.52
C GLU A 86 -2.87 -9.11 1.86
N ALA A 87 -3.17 -7.80 1.81
CA ALA A 87 -3.22 -6.98 3.02
C ALA A 87 -4.38 -7.39 3.95
N VAL A 88 -5.54 -7.72 3.38
CA VAL A 88 -6.70 -8.20 4.15
C VAL A 88 -6.43 -9.58 4.74
N GLU A 89 -5.86 -10.52 3.96
CA GLU A 89 -5.47 -11.85 4.44
C GLU A 89 -4.52 -11.75 5.63
N ASP A 90 -3.47 -10.94 5.53
CA ASP A 90 -2.51 -10.73 6.60
C ASP A 90 -3.14 -10.09 7.84
N ALA A 91 -4.02 -9.11 7.65
CA ALA A 91 -4.71 -8.47 8.78
C ALA A 91 -5.61 -9.44 9.57
N LEU A 92 -6.11 -10.49 8.92
CA LEU A 92 -6.91 -11.54 9.55
C LEU A 92 -6.05 -12.60 10.25
N LEU A 93 -4.90 -12.96 9.65
CA LEU A 93 -4.03 -14.03 10.14
C LEU A 93 -3.00 -13.53 11.16
N TYR A 94 -2.54 -12.29 11.01
CA TYR A 94 -1.43 -11.69 11.77
C TYR A 94 -1.78 -10.27 12.21
N ALA A 95 -2.83 -10.17 13.02
CA ALA A 95 -3.43 -8.89 13.43
C ALA A 95 -2.42 -7.90 14.05
N GLU A 96 -1.40 -8.40 14.74
CA GLU A 96 -0.34 -7.61 15.40
C GLU A 96 0.60 -6.90 14.40
N ASN A 97 0.80 -7.49 13.21
CA ASN A 97 1.71 -6.97 12.19
C ASN A 97 0.99 -6.09 11.16
N ARG A 98 -0.35 -6.06 11.17
CA ARG A 98 -1.10 -5.23 10.22
C ARG A 98 -0.69 -3.77 10.32
N VAL A 99 -0.49 -3.13 9.17
CA VAL A 99 -0.22 -1.69 9.10
C VAL A 99 -1.55 -0.95 8.99
N LEU A 100 -1.77 -0.03 9.92
CA LEU A 100 -2.93 0.86 9.93
C LEU A 100 -2.50 2.27 9.54
N ALA A 101 -3.43 3.11 9.09
CA ALA A 101 -3.12 4.48 8.71
C ALA A 101 -2.50 5.28 9.86
N GLY A 102 -2.92 5.03 11.11
CA GLY A 102 -2.30 5.64 12.29
C GLY A 102 -0.81 5.37 12.43
N ASP A 103 -0.32 4.20 11.97
CA ASP A 103 1.09 3.84 12.04
C ASP A 103 1.96 4.74 11.13
N LEU A 104 1.38 5.36 10.11
CA LEU A 104 2.11 6.25 9.17
C LEU A 104 2.70 7.49 9.88
N ASN A 105 2.16 7.86 11.04
CA ASN A 105 2.69 8.93 11.88
C ASN A 105 3.82 8.47 12.82
N HIS A 106 4.13 7.17 12.84
CA HIS A 106 5.09 6.55 13.75
C HIS A 106 6.15 5.75 13.00
N PRO A 107 7.17 6.40 12.38
CA PRO A 107 8.12 5.74 11.49
C PRO A 107 8.87 4.55 12.11
N ALA A 108 9.17 4.60 13.42
CA ALA A 108 9.84 3.49 14.11
C ALA A 108 8.96 2.24 14.20
N LEU A 109 7.69 2.41 14.58
CA LEU A 109 6.71 1.32 14.62
C LEU A 109 6.42 0.79 13.21
N LEU A 110 6.24 1.69 12.25
CA LEU A 110 6.01 1.35 10.85
C LEU A 110 7.16 0.48 10.30
N ARG A 111 8.41 0.87 10.55
CA ARG A 111 9.60 0.11 10.18
C ARG A 111 9.60 -1.30 10.79
N GLN A 112 9.27 -1.41 12.07
CA GLN A 112 9.18 -2.70 12.76
C GLN A 112 8.14 -3.61 12.10
N LYS A 113 6.93 -3.11 11.84
CA LYS A 113 5.86 -3.86 11.17
C LYS A 113 6.23 -4.27 9.74
N LEU A 114 6.85 -3.36 8.99
CA LEU A 114 7.30 -3.65 7.62
C LEU A 114 8.34 -4.77 7.57
N ARG A 115 9.28 -4.80 8.51
CA ARG A 115 10.26 -5.91 8.64
C ARG A 115 9.55 -7.23 8.92
N ALA A 116 8.61 -7.26 9.87
CA ALA A 116 7.85 -8.47 10.19
C ALA A 116 7.04 -8.98 8.98
N ILE A 117 6.36 -8.09 8.24
CA ILE A 117 5.63 -8.45 7.02
C ILE A 117 6.60 -8.96 5.95
N ARG A 118 7.74 -8.30 5.74
CA ARG A 118 8.76 -8.74 4.79
C ARG A 118 9.23 -10.17 5.08
N GLU A 119 9.63 -10.43 6.32
CA GLU A 119 10.10 -11.75 6.74
C GLU A 119 9.04 -12.83 6.55
N GLN A 120 7.80 -12.53 6.96
CA GLN A 120 6.66 -13.42 6.79
C GLN A 120 6.40 -13.75 5.32
N LYS A 121 6.35 -12.72 4.45
CA LYS A 121 6.11 -12.92 3.00
C LYS A 121 7.28 -13.61 2.33
N LEU A 122 8.52 -13.29 2.69
CA LEU A 122 9.70 -13.97 2.17
C LEU A 122 9.71 -15.46 2.56
N ALA A 123 9.29 -15.80 3.78
CA ALA A 123 9.16 -17.20 4.19
C ALA A 123 8.14 -17.96 3.32
N GLN A 124 7.02 -17.32 2.97
CA GLN A 124 6.01 -17.89 2.07
C GLN A 124 6.51 -18.10 0.63
N LEU A 125 7.42 -17.24 0.17
CA LEU A 125 7.92 -17.21 -1.20
C LEU A 125 9.33 -17.78 -1.34
N SER A 126 9.95 -18.26 -0.24
CA SER A 126 11.38 -18.58 -0.21
C SER A 126 11.82 -19.64 -1.23
N ALA A 127 10.96 -20.62 -1.48
CA ALA A 127 11.25 -21.66 -2.49
C ALA A 127 11.26 -21.06 -3.91
N LEU A 128 10.35 -20.11 -4.17
CA LEU A 128 10.20 -19.45 -5.46
C LEU A 128 11.29 -18.40 -5.70
N CYS A 129 11.48 -17.45 -4.78
CA CYS A 129 12.43 -16.34 -4.94
C CYS A 129 13.91 -16.75 -4.85
N LYS A 130 14.22 -18.01 -4.47
CA LYS A 130 15.59 -18.55 -4.48
C LYS A 130 15.96 -19.26 -5.78
N ASP A 131 15.00 -19.48 -6.67
CA ASP A 131 15.26 -20.08 -7.97
C ASP A 131 15.95 -19.07 -8.88
N ASN A 132 17.23 -19.33 -9.18
CA ASN A 132 18.05 -18.50 -10.06
C ASN A 132 17.65 -18.58 -11.54
N SER A 133 16.69 -19.44 -11.90
CA SER A 133 16.14 -19.56 -13.25
C SER A 133 14.92 -18.68 -13.48
N LEU A 134 14.56 -17.80 -12.53
CA LEU A 134 13.41 -16.92 -12.64
C LEU A 134 13.49 -16.01 -13.87
N ASP A 135 12.40 -15.88 -14.58
CA ASP A 135 12.28 -14.87 -15.64
C ASP A 135 12.30 -13.44 -15.05
N PHE A 136 12.64 -12.48 -15.89
CA PHE A 136 12.84 -11.08 -15.46
C PHE A 136 11.66 -10.50 -14.66
N PRO A 137 10.37 -10.66 -15.05
CA PRO A 137 9.25 -10.12 -14.29
C PRO A 137 9.18 -10.66 -12.85
N LEU A 138 9.46 -11.96 -12.66
CA LEU A 138 9.39 -12.59 -11.35
C LEU A 138 10.59 -12.21 -10.49
N ALA A 139 11.80 -12.19 -11.06
CA ALA A 139 13.01 -11.75 -10.37
C ALA A 139 12.87 -10.33 -9.83
N ARG A 140 12.35 -9.39 -10.64
CA ARG A 140 12.11 -8.01 -10.24
C ARG A 140 11.15 -7.88 -9.05
N GLU A 141 10.09 -8.67 -9.00
CA GLU A 141 9.16 -8.63 -7.86
C GLU A 141 9.79 -9.24 -6.60
N CYS A 142 10.71 -10.22 -6.75
CA CYS A 142 11.44 -10.79 -5.63
C CYS A 142 12.47 -9.80 -5.03
N GLU A 143 13.08 -8.93 -5.84
CA GLU A 143 14.01 -7.87 -5.38
C GLU A 143 13.40 -6.96 -4.31
N VAL A 144 12.07 -6.78 -4.30
CA VAL A 144 11.37 -5.96 -3.28
C VAL A 144 11.61 -6.46 -1.86
N PHE A 145 11.97 -7.74 -1.69
CA PHE A 145 12.25 -8.34 -0.38
C PHE A 145 13.72 -8.21 0.05
N GLU A 146 14.59 -7.72 -0.84
CA GLU A 146 16.01 -7.55 -0.58
C GLU A 146 16.28 -6.16 0.04
N GLY A 147 17.12 -6.14 1.07
CA GLY A 147 17.63 -4.90 1.67
C GLY A 147 16.65 -4.11 2.55
N GLU A 148 17.20 -3.21 3.33
CA GLU A 148 16.43 -2.26 4.17
C GLU A 148 16.05 -1.00 3.39
N GLU A 149 16.73 -0.72 2.29
CA GLU A 149 16.52 0.48 1.47
C GLU A 149 15.11 0.55 0.90
N VAL A 150 14.48 -0.58 0.60
CA VAL A 150 13.08 -0.63 0.13
C VAL A 150 12.13 -0.11 1.20
N ILE A 151 12.34 -0.50 2.46
CA ILE A 151 11.54 -0.03 3.60
C ILE A 151 11.71 1.47 3.79
N GLU A 152 12.96 1.96 3.83
CA GLU A 152 13.25 3.38 4.05
C GLU A 152 12.76 4.25 2.89
N ALA A 153 12.95 3.81 1.65
CA ALA A 153 12.45 4.50 0.47
C ALA A 153 10.91 4.60 0.49
N TRP A 154 10.21 3.51 0.87
CA TRP A 154 8.76 3.54 0.94
C TRP A 154 8.27 4.47 2.06
N ILE A 155 8.83 4.37 3.28
CA ILE A 155 8.50 5.28 4.39
C ILE A 155 8.69 6.74 3.97
N SER A 156 9.82 7.06 3.33
CA SER A 156 10.10 8.42 2.85
C SER A 156 9.09 8.87 1.79
N SER A 157 8.69 7.98 0.87
CA SER A 157 7.76 8.30 -0.21
C SER A 157 6.34 8.64 0.28
N ILE A 158 5.95 8.19 1.48
CA ILE A 158 4.62 8.40 2.05
C ILE A 158 4.59 9.37 3.23
N ALA A 159 5.74 9.89 3.66
CA ALA A 159 5.86 10.81 4.80
C ALA A 159 4.93 12.03 4.70
N ARG A 160 4.70 12.53 3.48
CA ARG A 160 3.77 13.63 3.18
C ARG A 160 2.35 13.39 3.73
N ILE A 161 1.89 12.14 3.88
CA ILE A 161 0.55 11.84 4.43
C ILE A 161 0.43 12.32 5.88
N GLY A 162 1.45 12.08 6.69
CA GLY A 162 1.53 12.59 8.06
C GLY A 162 1.63 14.13 8.11
N GLU A 163 2.50 14.71 7.27
CA GLU A 163 2.69 16.17 7.18
C GLU A 163 1.40 16.90 6.80
N LEU A 164 0.58 16.32 5.94
CA LEU A 164 -0.71 16.87 5.53
C LEU A 164 -1.81 16.76 6.61
N GLY A 165 -1.56 16.06 7.72
CA GLY A 165 -2.53 15.90 8.80
C GLY A 165 -3.84 15.22 8.36
N LEU A 166 -3.75 14.25 7.46
CA LEU A 166 -4.93 13.58 6.89
C LEU A 166 -5.58 12.57 7.85
N ILE A 167 -4.80 12.02 8.79
CA ILE A 167 -5.20 10.89 9.66
C ILE A 167 -5.95 11.43 10.88
N VAL A 168 -7.12 10.84 11.13
CA VAL A 168 -8.01 11.19 12.25
C VAL A 168 -8.47 9.92 12.99
N SER A 169 -8.67 10.05 14.29
CA SER A 169 -9.21 8.99 15.16
C SER A 169 -10.72 8.88 15.04
#